data_da8a0ddd111845da3a8720b38b2226f8
#
_entry.id   da8a0ddd111845da3a8720b38b2226f8
#
_cell.length_a   1.000
_cell.length_b   1.000
_cell.length_c   1.000
_cell.angle_alpha   90.00
_cell.angle_beta   90.00
_cell.angle_gamma   90.00
#
_symmetry.space_group_name_H-M   'P 1'
#
loop_
_entity.id
_entity.type
_entity.pdbx_description
1 polymer ?
#
loop_
_entity_poly.entity_id
_entity_poly.type
_entity_poly.pdbx_seq_one_letter_code
_entity_poly.pdbx_strand_id
1 'polypeptide(L)'
;MWKVFFERSFDKFYPDSDRIYRLHENIIRDGEYKSYGQVSGGVATAMQVEIPEVEKATRLTYIGGDKELFKTQDGNRYSARYVVMGDTNVFDLLPRPILIGDPKETLSRPGYVMISNRIAKLLGGAEQAVNKEFEFESSPGQTYTIGGVFEDVPENSHLRFEIVASLEGMSKWSRENWLGNDRYLGYVKLYPGTDPESLTTAIREMQGRHCDLEEVKKADAKMEQLRV
;
A
#
# COMPACT_ATOMS: atom_id res chain seq x y z
N MET A 1 5.84 -6.25 16.97
CA MET A 1 7.17 -5.67 16.75
C MET A 1 7.29 -5.33 15.28
N TRP A 2 7.52 -4.04 14.98
CA TRP A 2 7.76 -3.55 13.65
C TRP A 2 9.25 -3.68 13.34
N LYS A 3 9.61 -4.43 12.32
CA LYS A 3 10.98 -4.50 11.83
C LYS A 3 11.01 -3.98 10.41
N VAL A 4 11.85 -2.97 10.16
CA VAL A 4 12.13 -2.49 8.82
C VAL A 4 13.12 -3.46 8.19
N PHE A 5 12.69 -4.19 7.16
CA PHE A 5 13.54 -5.10 6.40
C PHE A 5 13.98 -4.47 5.09
N PHE A 6 15.25 -4.62 4.84
CA PHE A 6 15.87 -4.23 3.59
C PHE A 6 15.75 -5.36 2.56
N GLU A 7 14.96 -5.19 1.52
CA GLU A 7 14.94 -6.09 0.38
C GLU A 7 15.95 -5.64 -0.68
N ARG A 8 17.14 -6.22 -0.64
CA ARG A 8 18.27 -5.83 -1.52
C ARG A 8 18.19 -6.32 -2.98
N SER A 9 17.31 -7.23 -3.33
CA SER A 9 17.42 -7.98 -4.60
C SER A 9 16.39 -7.61 -5.66
N PHE A 10 15.21 -7.20 -5.26
CA PHE A 10 14.15 -6.82 -6.17
C PHE A 10 13.97 -5.29 -6.19
N ASP A 11 13.26 -4.77 -7.19
CA ASP A 11 12.89 -3.36 -7.27
C ASP A 11 14.07 -2.37 -7.36
N LYS A 12 15.28 -2.83 -7.73
CA LYS A 12 16.45 -1.96 -7.93
C LYS A 12 16.28 -0.90 -9.03
N PHE A 13 15.24 -1.01 -9.83
CA PHE A 13 14.89 -0.01 -10.83
C PHE A 13 14.23 1.23 -10.24
N TYR A 14 13.79 1.18 -8.97
CA TYR A 14 13.32 2.38 -8.29
C TYR A 14 14.48 3.31 -7.97
N PRO A 15 14.36 4.61 -8.29
CA PRO A 15 15.28 5.60 -7.78
C PRO A 15 15.35 5.53 -6.26
N ASP A 16 16.57 5.57 -5.71
CA ASP A 16 16.78 5.50 -4.25
C ASP A 16 16.25 4.22 -3.57
N SER A 17 16.21 3.10 -4.30
CA SER A 17 15.72 1.82 -3.76
C SER A 17 16.48 1.36 -2.51
N ASP A 18 17.73 1.79 -2.35
CA ASP A 18 18.58 1.56 -1.18
C ASP A 18 18.09 2.27 0.10
N ARG A 19 17.19 3.25 -0.05
CA ARG A 19 16.57 4.01 1.04
C ARG A 19 15.09 3.69 1.25
N ILE A 20 14.51 2.79 0.45
CA ILE A 20 13.11 2.38 0.55
C ILE A 20 13.02 1.09 1.36
N TYR A 21 12.18 1.09 2.38
CA TYR A 21 11.99 -0.03 3.30
C TYR A 21 10.54 -0.43 3.36
N ARG A 22 10.29 -1.73 3.39
CA ARG A 22 8.98 -2.30 3.68
C ARG A 22 8.82 -2.49 5.17
N LEU A 23 7.67 -2.15 5.69
CA LEU A 23 7.31 -2.34 7.08
C LEU A 23 6.84 -3.78 7.32
N HIS A 24 7.27 -4.36 8.39
CA HIS A 24 6.87 -5.67 8.86
C HIS A 24 6.38 -5.58 10.31
N GLU A 25 5.33 -6.30 10.62
CA GLU A 25 4.91 -6.54 11.98
C GLU A 25 5.50 -7.85 12.50
N ASN A 26 6.09 -7.79 13.68
CA ASN A 26 6.59 -8.97 14.35
C ASN A 26 5.79 -9.20 15.64
N ILE A 27 5.12 -10.33 15.72
CA ILE A 27 4.30 -10.72 16.88
C ILE A 27 4.90 -11.97 17.51
N ILE A 28 4.98 -11.99 18.84
CA ILE A 28 5.23 -13.22 19.59
C ILE A 28 3.88 -13.79 19.99
N ARG A 29 3.56 -14.96 19.45
CA ARG A 29 2.34 -15.69 19.76
C ARG A 29 2.69 -17.09 20.19
N ASP A 30 2.16 -17.52 21.35
CA ASP A 30 2.44 -18.84 21.93
C ASP A 30 3.95 -19.13 22.11
N GLY A 31 4.77 -18.10 22.41
CA GLY A 31 6.21 -18.20 22.52
C GLY A 31 6.96 -18.28 21.17
N GLU A 32 6.26 -18.27 20.04
CA GLU A 32 6.85 -18.25 18.71
C GLU A 32 6.88 -16.86 18.12
N TYR A 33 8.02 -16.53 17.50
CA TYR A 33 8.22 -15.30 16.77
C TYR A 33 7.69 -15.41 15.34
N LYS A 34 6.70 -14.57 14.99
CA LYS A 34 6.11 -14.51 13.63
C LYS A 34 6.27 -13.13 13.05
N SER A 35 6.79 -13.05 11.84
CA SER A 35 6.93 -11.81 11.08
C SER A 35 5.89 -11.76 9.96
N TYR A 36 5.11 -10.68 9.94
CA TYR A 36 4.09 -10.42 8.91
C TYR A 36 4.53 -9.24 8.07
N GLY A 37 4.45 -9.37 6.74
CA GLY A 37 4.78 -8.30 5.80
C GLY A 37 3.66 -7.27 5.62
N GLN A 38 2.71 -7.21 6.53
CA GLN A 38 1.59 -6.28 6.55
C GLN A 38 1.53 -5.59 7.91
N VAL A 39 0.98 -4.39 7.91
CA VAL A 39 0.92 -3.51 9.07
C VAL A 39 -0.47 -2.90 9.21
N SER A 40 -0.81 -2.40 10.38
CA SER A 40 -2.04 -1.65 10.62
C SER A 40 -2.04 -0.31 9.88
N GLY A 41 -3.24 0.20 9.58
CA GLY A 41 -3.43 1.35 8.69
C GLY A 41 -2.75 2.65 9.15
N GLY A 42 -2.67 2.91 10.45
CA GLY A 42 -2.07 4.14 10.99
C GLY A 42 -0.55 4.21 10.92
N VAL A 43 0.13 3.08 10.85
CA VAL A 43 1.58 2.97 11.10
C VAL A 43 2.45 3.76 10.11
N ALA A 44 2.32 3.50 8.82
CA ALA A 44 3.18 4.16 7.83
C ALA A 44 2.99 5.69 7.83
N THR A 45 1.74 6.15 7.96
CA THR A 45 1.42 7.58 8.02
C THR A 45 2.02 8.24 9.26
N ALA A 46 1.92 7.60 10.43
CA ALA A 46 2.51 8.12 11.65
C ALA A 46 4.04 8.14 11.59
N MET A 47 4.68 7.13 10.98
CA MET A 47 6.13 7.17 10.78
C MET A 47 6.58 8.41 10.00
N GLN A 48 5.86 8.81 8.96
CA GLN A 48 6.19 10.02 8.22
C GLN A 48 5.99 11.31 9.03
N VAL A 49 5.01 11.33 9.92
CA VAL A 49 4.66 12.54 10.69
C VAL A 49 5.55 12.68 11.94
N GLU A 50 5.90 11.57 12.58
CA GLU A 50 6.47 11.56 13.92
C GLU A 50 7.97 11.19 13.95
N ILE A 51 8.52 10.63 12.87
CA ILE A 51 9.93 10.24 12.78
C ILE A 51 10.64 11.15 11.77
N PRO A 52 11.47 12.09 12.22
CA PRO A 52 12.10 13.10 11.34
C PRO A 52 12.96 12.51 10.23
N GLU A 53 13.51 11.31 10.42
CA GLU A 53 14.34 10.61 9.45
C GLU A 53 13.55 9.99 8.30
N VAL A 54 12.21 9.93 8.40
CA VAL A 54 11.33 9.42 7.35
C VAL A 54 10.98 10.54 6.37
N GLU A 55 11.53 10.45 5.16
CA GLU A 55 11.27 11.41 4.08
C GLU A 55 9.85 11.28 3.52
N LYS A 56 9.40 10.04 3.29
CA LYS A 56 8.08 9.72 2.74
C LYS A 56 7.60 8.37 3.26
N ALA A 57 6.28 8.21 3.35
CA ALA A 57 5.64 6.91 3.59
C ALA A 57 4.43 6.74 2.69
N THR A 58 4.09 5.50 2.36
CA THR A 58 2.88 5.15 1.60
C THR A 58 2.34 3.79 2.03
N ARG A 59 1.07 3.57 1.75
CA ARG A 59 0.38 2.31 2.03
C ARG A 59 -0.31 1.78 0.78
N LEU A 60 -0.32 0.46 0.69
CA LEU A 60 -1.09 -0.27 -0.30
C LEU A 60 -1.88 -1.38 0.41
N THR A 61 -3.06 -1.72 -0.09
CA THR A 61 -3.78 -2.92 0.33
C THR A 61 -4.38 -3.60 -0.88
N TYR A 62 -4.33 -4.93 -0.93
CA TYR A 62 -4.93 -5.69 -2.04
C TYR A 62 -6.45 -5.66 -2.01
N ILE A 63 -7.05 -5.60 -3.19
CA ILE A 63 -8.47 -5.88 -3.43
C ILE A 63 -8.54 -7.26 -4.06
N GLY A 64 -9.28 -8.18 -3.46
CA GLY A 64 -9.39 -9.54 -3.97
C GLY A 64 -8.08 -10.34 -3.90
N GLY A 65 -7.95 -11.29 -4.82
CA GLY A 65 -6.77 -12.16 -4.94
C GLY A 65 -5.80 -11.73 -6.04
N ASP A 66 -5.03 -12.70 -6.55
CA ASP A 66 -4.05 -12.47 -7.62
C ASP A 66 -4.67 -12.02 -8.94
N LYS A 67 -5.96 -12.26 -9.12
CA LYS A 67 -6.73 -11.90 -10.31
C LYS A 67 -8.11 -11.39 -9.91
N GLU A 68 -8.46 -10.22 -10.41
CA GLU A 68 -9.76 -9.60 -10.23
C GLU A 68 -10.44 -9.42 -11.57
N LEU A 69 -11.75 -9.75 -11.65
CA LEU A 69 -12.56 -9.54 -12.85
C LEU A 69 -13.31 -8.21 -12.73
N PHE A 70 -13.37 -7.49 -13.84
CA PHE A 70 -14.13 -6.25 -13.90
C PHE A 70 -14.94 -6.16 -15.19
N LYS A 71 -16.05 -5.44 -15.11
CA LYS A 71 -17.01 -5.26 -16.19
C LYS A 71 -17.17 -3.78 -16.49
N THR A 72 -17.00 -3.40 -17.74
CA THR A 72 -17.23 -2.05 -18.25
C THR A 72 -18.72 -1.82 -18.55
N GLN A 73 -19.13 -0.56 -18.66
CA GLN A 73 -20.54 -0.19 -18.90
C GLN A 73 -21.14 -0.79 -20.19
N ASP A 74 -20.32 -1.02 -21.22
CA ASP A 74 -20.71 -1.70 -22.46
C ASP A 74 -20.89 -3.22 -22.30
N GLY A 75 -20.71 -3.74 -21.10
CA GLY A 75 -20.92 -5.15 -20.75
C GLY A 75 -19.72 -6.05 -20.98
N ASN A 76 -18.63 -5.55 -21.52
CA ASN A 76 -17.41 -6.34 -21.72
C ASN A 76 -16.74 -6.67 -20.38
N ARG A 77 -16.14 -7.88 -20.31
CA ARG A 77 -15.47 -8.38 -19.11
C ARG A 77 -13.98 -8.51 -19.37
N TYR A 78 -13.20 -8.07 -18.38
CA TYR A 78 -11.75 -8.08 -18.41
C TYR A 78 -11.21 -8.62 -17.10
N SER A 79 -9.89 -8.86 -17.05
CA SER A 79 -9.22 -9.23 -15.84
C SER A 79 -7.97 -8.38 -15.59
N ALA A 80 -7.79 -7.96 -14.34
CA ALA A 80 -6.58 -7.33 -13.85
C ALA A 80 -5.89 -8.25 -12.83
N ARG A 81 -4.57 -8.18 -12.76
CA ARG A 81 -3.77 -8.85 -11.75
C ARG A 81 -3.42 -7.88 -10.64
N TYR A 82 -3.44 -8.38 -9.40
CA TYR A 82 -2.96 -7.61 -8.25
C TYR A 82 -3.54 -6.20 -8.20
N VAL A 83 -4.84 -6.11 -8.04
CA VAL A 83 -5.52 -4.82 -7.83
C VAL A 83 -5.24 -4.37 -6.41
N VAL A 84 -4.81 -3.11 -6.25
CA VAL A 84 -4.53 -2.52 -4.94
C VAL A 84 -5.30 -1.22 -4.75
N MET A 85 -5.56 -0.85 -3.50
CA MET A 85 -5.85 0.52 -3.10
C MET A 85 -4.55 1.13 -2.57
N GLY A 86 -4.30 2.41 -2.88
CA GLY A 86 -3.08 3.11 -2.48
C GLY A 86 -3.32 4.55 -2.07
N ASP A 87 -2.41 5.06 -1.24
CA ASP A 87 -2.36 6.49 -0.88
C ASP A 87 -2.06 7.37 -2.10
N THR A 88 -2.38 8.65 -2.01
CA THR A 88 -2.16 9.63 -3.09
C THR A 88 -0.69 9.76 -3.53
N ASN A 89 0.24 9.42 -2.65
CA ASN A 89 1.67 9.54 -2.86
C ASN A 89 2.36 8.21 -3.25
N VAL A 90 1.59 7.17 -3.57
CA VAL A 90 2.16 5.85 -3.91
C VAL A 90 3.18 5.92 -5.05
N PHE A 91 2.90 6.72 -6.08
CA PHE A 91 3.81 6.91 -7.21
C PHE A 91 4.98 7.85 -6.92
N ASP A 92 4.96 8.61 -5.83
CA ASP A 92 6.11 9.41 -5.36
C ASP A 92 7.18 8.52 -4.73
N LEU A 93 6.76 7.45 -4.06
CA LEU A 93 7.67 6.52 -3.38
C LEU A 93 8.01 5.31 -4.26
N LEU A 94 7.05 4.83 -5.02
CA LEU A 94 7.14 3.69 -5.93
C LEU A 94 6.88 4.16 -7.37
N PRO A 95 7.76 4.99 -7.95
CA PRO A 95 7.51 5.69 -9.20
C PRO A 95 7.33 4.74 -10.39
N ARG A 96 6.41 5.11 -11.26
CA ARG A 96 6.20 4.55 -12.60
C ARG A 96 6.09 5.71 -13.57
N PRO A 97 6.55 5.58 -14.81
CA PRO A 97 6.25 6.58 -15.84
C PRO A 97 4.72 6.73 -15.98
N ILE A 98 4.23 7.94 -15.88
CA ILE A 98 2.82 8.26 -16.08
C ILE A 98 2.62 8.63 -17.55
N LEU A 99 1.71 7.92 -18.20
CA LEU A 99 1.37 8.13 -19.60
C LEU A 99 0.29 9.19 -19.77
N ILE A 100 -0.76 9.13 -18.93
CA ILE A 100 -1.87 10.10 -18.93
C ILE A 100 -2.38 10.28 -17.50
N GLY A 101 -2.80 11.50 -17.15
CA GLY A 101 -3.42 11.85 -15.89
C GLY A 101 -2.41 12.25 -14.81
N ASP A 102 -2.93 12.65 -13.66
CA ASP A 102 -2.18 12.96 -12.45
C ASP A 102 -2.53 11.94 -11.36
N PRO A 103 -1.53 11.16 -10.88
CA PRO A 103 -1.78 10.15 -9.85
C PRO A 103 -2.29 10.74 -8.53
N LYS A 104 -1.79 11.93 -8.11
CA LYS A 104 -2.20 12.55 -6.86
C LYS A 104 -3.64 13.04 -6.93
N GLU A 105 -3.99 13.72 -8.02
CA GLU A 105 -5.37 14.14 -8.24
C GLU A 105 -6.29 12.93 -8.32
N THR A 106 -5.93 11.92 -9.11
CA THR A 106 -6.73 10.69 -9.29
C THR A 106 -6.96 9.97 -7.96
N LEU A 107 -5.88 9.71 -7.22
CA LEU A 107 -5.96 8.92 -5.98
C LEU A 107 -6.48 9.70 -4.77
N SER A 108 -6.64 11.03 -4.86
CA SER A 108 -7.33 11.84 -3.85
C SER A 108 -8.86 11.72 -3.90
N ARG A 109 -9.39 11.11 -4.95
CA ARG A 109 -10.83 11.03 -5.23
C ARG A 109 -11.34 9.60 -4.99
N PRO A 110 -12.25 9.36 -4.02
CA PRO A 110 -12.87 8.04 -3.83
C PRO A 110 -13.48 7.51 -5.13
N GLY A 111 -13.27 6.23 -5.43
CA GLY A 111 -13.79 5.59 -6.64
C GLY A 111 -12.97 5.87 -7.91
N TYR A 112 -11.88 6.63 -7.84
CA TYR A 112 -10.97 6.81 -8.97
C TYR A 112 -9.81 5.82 -8.93
N VAL A 113 -9.31 5.48 -10.13
CA VAL A 113 -8.21 4.52 -10.30
C VAL A 113 -7.18 4.99 -11.31
N MET A 114 -5.93 4.61 -11.06
CA MET A 114 -4.87 4.55 -12.06
C MET A 114 -4.77 3.12 -12.61
N ILE A 115 -4.62 2.96 -13.92
CA ILE A 115 -4.50 1.64 -14.56
C ILE A 115 -3.17 1.49 -15.31
N SER A 116 -2.68 0.25 -15.45
CA SER A 116 -1.50 -0.04 -16.25
C SER A 116 -1.77 0.09 -17.75
N ASN A 117 -0.72 0.32 -18.53
CA ASN A 117 -0.79 0.39 -19.99
C ASN A 117 -1.36 -0.91 -20.61
N ARG A 118 -1.09 -2.07 -20.00
CA ARG A 118 -1.69 -3.34 -20.41
C ARG A 118 -3.22 -3.31 -20.31
N ILE A 119 -3.76 -2.82 -19.20
CA ILE A 119 -5.21 -2.68 -19.03
C ILE A 119 -5.77 -1.63 -20.01
N ALA A 120 -5.09 -0.50 -20.17
CA ALA A 120 -5.50 0.53 -21.11
C ALA A 120 -5.58 0.01 -22.54
N LYS A 121 -4.63 -0.81 -22.99
CA LYS A 121 -4.66 -1.46 -24.33
C LYS A 121 -5.89 -2.34 -24.51
N LEU A 122 -6.33 -3.07 -23.49
CA LEU A 122 -7.56 -3.86 -23.54
C LEU A 122 -8.82 -2.98 -23.72
N LEU A 123 -8.76 -1.74 -23.25
CA LEU A 123 -9.86 -0.77 -23.31
C LEU A 123 -9.80 0.16 -24.55
N GLY A 124 -8.89 -0.11 -25.48
CA GLY A 124 -8.77 0.63 -26.75
C GLY A 124 -7.60 1.61 -26.79
N GLY A 125 -6.77 1.67 -25.76
CA GLY A 125 -5.61 2.55 -25.62
C GLY A 125 -5.72 3.56 -24.49
N ALA A 126 -4.62 4.24 -24.16
CA ALA A 126 -4.53 5.09 -22.98
C ALA A 126 -5.52 6.27 -23.01
N GLU A 127 -5.63 6.96 -24.13
CA GLU A 127 -6.57 8.09 -24.29
C GLU A 127 -8.04 7.65 -24.21
N GLN A 128 -8.37 6.49 -24.81
CA GLN A 128 -9.73 5.95 -24.81
C GLN A 128 -10.13 5.33 -23.48
N ALA A 129 -9.17 4.95 -22.64
CA ALA A 129 -9.44 4.35 -21.35
C ALA A 129 -9.78 5.39 -20.28
N VAL A 130 -9.20 6.58 -20.33
CA VAL A 130 -9.46 7.65 -19.34
C VAL A 130 -10.93 8.06 -19.36
N ASN A 131 -11.50 8.31 -18.20
CA ASN A 131 -12.91 8.58 -17.93
C ASN A 131 -13.89 7.43 -18.21
N LYS A 132 -13.41 6.25 -18.63
CA LYS A 132 -14.27 5.07 -18.62
C LYS A 132 -14.55 4.61 -17.19
N GLU A 133 -15.72 4.04 -17.03
CA GLU A 133 -16.19 3.49 -15.78
C GLU A 133 -16.32 1.97 -15.87
N PHE A 134 -16.09 1.32 -14.75
CA PHE A 134 -16.23 -0.13 -14.61
C PHE A 134 -16.57 -0.52 -13.17
N GLU A 135 -16.99 -1.76 -12.97
CA GLU A 135 -17.23 -2.37 -11.66
C GLU A 135 -16.39 -3.64 -11.51
N PHE A 136 -15.83 -3.87 -10.34
CA PHE A 136 -15.26 -5.18 -10.01
C PHE A 136 -16.38 -6.17 -9.72
N GLU A 137 -16.24 -7.41 -10.20
CA GLU A 137 -17.24 -8.47 -9.94
C GLU A 137 -17.30 -8.85 -8.45
N SER A 138 -16.21 -8.65 -7.71
CA SER A 138 -16.14 -8.85 -6.26
C SER A 138 -16.84 -7.76 -5.44
N SER A 139 -17.18 -6.61 -6.07
CA SER A 139 -17.82 -5.46 -5.41
C SER A 139 -18.91 -4.87 -6.28
N PRO A 140 -19.99 -5.62 -6.57
CA PRO A 140 -21.07 -5.17 -7.44
C PRO A 140 -21.76 -3.92 -6.87
N GLY A 141 -22.06 -2.99 -7.78
CA GLY A 141 -22.67 -1.70 -7.44
C GLY A 141 -21.66 -0.61 -7.01
N GLN A 142 -20.37 -0.93 -6.94
CA GLN A 142 -19.31 0.08 -6.73
C GLN A 142 -18.65 0.40 -8.07
N THR A 143 -18.92 1.58 -8.59
CA THR A 143 -18.33 2.08 -9.83
C THR A 143 -16.97 2.73 -9.59
N TYR A 144 -16.03 2.43 -10.47
CA TYR A 144 -14.70 3.03 -10.51
C TYR A 144 -14.49 3.78 -11.81
N THR A 145 -13.91 4.97 -11.73
CA THR A 145 -13.57 5.83 -12.87
C THR A 145 -12.06 5.84 -13.12
N ILE A 146 -11.64 5.62 -14.34
CA ILE A 146 -10.23 5.66 -14.74
C ILE A 146 -9.79 7.12 -14.84
N GLY A 147 -8.91 7.56 -13.95
CA GLY A 147 -8.35 8.92 -13.93
C GLY A 147 -6.97 9.04 -14.61
N GLY A 148 -6.30 7.91 -14.87
CA GLY A 148 -5.01 7.96 -15.54
C GLY A 148 -4.43 6.58 -15.84
N VAL A 149 -3.30 6.61 -16.58
CA VAL A 149 -2.59 5.42 -17.08
C VAL A 149 -1.11 5.54 -16.75
N PHE A 150 -0.54 4.47 -16.19
CA PHE A 150 0.89 4.34 -15.93
C PHE A 150 1.53 3.20 -16.75
N GLU A 151 2.85 3.24 -16.93
CA GLU A 151 3.59 2.21 -17.66
C GLU A 151 3.57 0.88 -16.90
N ASP A 152 3.59 -0.23 -17.64
CA ASP A 152 3.54 -1.56 -17.08
C ASP A 152 4.69 -1.80 -16.08
N VAL A 153 4.39 -2.57 -15.03
CA VAL A 153 5.36 -2.94 -14.02
C VAL A 153 6.34 -3.97 -14.59
N PRO A 154 7.67 -3.78 -14.44
CA PRO A 154 8.66 -4.77 -14.83
C PRO A 154 8.44 -6.12 -14.16
N GLU A 155 8.77 -7.23 -14.86
CA GLU A 155 8.58 -8.60 -14.33
C GLU A 155 9.37 -8.89 -13.06
N ASN A 156 10.47 -8.19 -12.84
CA ASN A 156 11.32 -8.28 -11.65
C ASN A 156 10.90 -7.36 -10.50
N SER A 157 9.65 -6.91 -10.47
CA SER A 157 9.08 -6.19 -9.33
C SER A 157 8.30 -7.10 -8.41
N HIS A 158 8.44 -6.91 -7.10
CA HIS A 158 7.56 -7.53 -6.09
C HIS A 158 6.14 -6.96 -6.13
N LEU A 159 6.01 -5.70 -6.53
CA LEU A 159 4.74 -4.98 -6.58
C LEU A 159 4.19 -4.97 -8.00
N ARG A 160 3.51 -6.04 -8.36
CA ARG A 160 2.93 -6.24 -9.70
C ARG A 160 1.47 -5.83 -9.73
N PHE A 161 1.17 -4.58 -9.47
CA PHE A 161 -0.21 -4.10 -9.57
C PHE A 161 -0.51 -3.57 -10.98
N GLU A 162 -1.70 -3.87 -11.48
CA GLU A 162 -2.21 -3.38 -12.77
C GLU A 162 -3.27 -2.31 -12.60
N ILE A 163 -3.91 -2.24 -11.44
CA ILE A 163 -4.85 -1.18 -11.06
C ILE A 163 -4.50 -0.70 -9.64
N VAL A 164 -4.42 0.61 -9.48
CA VAL A 164 -4.31 1.28 -8.19
C VAL A 164 -5.56 2.12 -7.98
N ALA A 165 -6.44 1.71 -7.07
CA ALA A 165 -7.59 2.48 -6.67
C ALA A 165 -7.26 3.44 -5.52
N SER A 166 -8.03 4.51 -5.41
CA SER A 166 -7.90 5.47 -4.31
C SER A 166 -8.18 4.81 -2.96
N LEU A 167 -7.27 4.97 -2.01
CA LEU A 167 -7.44 4.50 -0.63
C LEU A 167 -8.49 5.33 0.12
N GLU A 168 -8.82 6.54 -0.36
CA GLU A 168 -9.86 7.40 0.23
C GLU A 168 -11.27 6.77 0.20
N GLY A 169 -11.48 5.75 -0.65
CA GLY A 169 -12.71 4.95 -0.64
C GLY A 169 -12.87 4.02 0.56
N MET A 170 -11.79 3.77 1.33
CA MET A 170 -11.86 2.95 2.53
C MET A 170 -12.32 3.75 3.76
N SER A 171 -12.97 3.06 4.71
CA SER A 171 -13.39 3.69 5.96
C SER A 171 -12.20 4.31 6.71
N LYS A 172 -12.46 5.44 7.37
CA LYS A 172 -11.46 6.11 8.20
C LYS A 172 -10.90 5.18 9.27
N TRP A 173 -11.78 4.39 9.91
CA TRP A 173 -11.36 3.39 10.89
C TRP A 173 -10.31 2.44 10.33
N SER A 174 -10.51 1.86 9.14
CA SER A 174 -9.52 0.96 8.53
C SER A 174 -8.19 1.64 8.26
N ARG A 175 -8.23 2.89 7.78
CA ARG A 175 -7.03 3.65 7.40
C ARG A 175 -6.20 4.16 8.60
N GLU A 176 -6.83 4.35 9.75
CA GLU A 176 -6.21 4.92 10.95
C GLU A 176 -6.07 3.93 12.12
N ASN A 177 -6.56 2.70 11.93
CA ASN A 177 -6.48 1.66 12.96
C ASN A 177 -5.03 1.27 13.26
N TRP A 178 -4.75 0.99 14.53
CA TRP A 178 -3.43 0.59 15.01
C TRP A 178 -3.36 -0.87 15.43
N LEU A 179 -4.49 -1.54 15.60
CA LEU A 179 -4.58 -2.90 16.11
C LEU A 179 -5.69 -3.68 15.41
N GLY A 180 -5.37 -4.92 15.02
CA GLY A 180 -6.37 -5.87 14.54
C GLY A 180 -6.86 -5.66 13.11
N ASN A 181 -6.16 -4.85 12.30
CA ASN A 181 -6.44 -4.67 10.87
C ASN A 181 -5.14 -4.57 10.06
N ASP A 182 -4.28 -5.58 10.21
CA ASP A 182 -2.95 -5.65 9.62
C ASP A 182 -3.03 -6.14 8.18
N ARG A 183 -3.54 -5.29 7.30
CA ARG A 183 -3.76 -5.59 5.89
C ARG A 183 -2.95 -4.73 4.92
N TYR A 184 -2.22 -3.73 5.45
CA TYR A 184 -1.53 -2.77 4.62
C TYR A 184 -0.06 -3.15 4.39
N LEU A 185 0.36 -3.12 3.15
CA LEU A 185 1.77 -3.07 2.78
C LEU A 185 2.26 -1.64 3.02
N GLY A 186 2.98 -1.42 4.09
CA GLY A 186 3.57 -0.11 4.42
C GLY A 186 4.97 0.00 3.81
N TYR A 187 5.27 1.14 3.20
CA TYR A 187 6.59 1.49 2.68
C TYR A 187 7.01 2.85 3.21
N VAL A 188 8.28 2.96 3.57
CA VAL A 188 8.90 4.23 3.98
C VAL A 188 10.18 4.45 3.20
N LYS A 189 10.45 5.72 2.88
CA LYS A 189 11.73 6.19 2.33
C LYS A 189 12.41 7.03 3.39
N LEU A 190 13.66 6.70 3.70
CA LEU A 190 14.45 7.43 4.67
C LEU A 190 15.29 8.52 4.00
N TYR A 191 15.61 9.59 4.74
CA TYR A 191 16.57 10.58 4.27
C TYR A 191 17.96 9.96 4.05
N PRO A 192 18.78 10.53 3.12
CA PRO A 192 20.12 10.01 2.86
C PRO A 192 20.99 9.96 4.11
N GLY A 193 21.70 8.85 4.30
CA GLY A 193 22.60 8.66 5.45
C GLY A 193 21.92 8.19 6.74
N THR A 194 20.60 7.98 6.75
CA THR A 194 19.91 7.42 7.90
C THR A 194 20.23 5.94 8.06
N ASP A 195 20.66 5.53 9.24
CA ASP A 195 20.76 4.12 9.62
C ASP A 195 19.39 3.62 10.10
N PRO A 196 18.75 2.66 9.40
CA PRO A 196 17.43 2.15 9.78
C PRO A 196 17.39 1.49 11.17
N GLU A 197 18.49 0.91 11.62
CA GLU A 197 18.57 0.29 12.95
C GLU A 197 18.48 1.33 14.08
N SER A 198 18.92 2.58 13.82
CA SER A 198 18.82 3.68 14.78
C SER A 198 17.38 4.10 15.09
N LEU A 199 16.41 3.76 14.21
CA LEU A 199 15.01 4.14 14.34
C LEU A 199 14.21 3.26 15.30
N THR A 200 14.78 2.16 15.79
CA THR A 200 14.07 1.18 16.63
C THR A 200 13.42 1.83 17.86
N THR A 201 14.13 2.74 18.54
CA THR A 201 13.61 3.42 19.72
C THR A 201 12.48 4.38 19.37
N ALA A 202 12.66 5.21 18.33
CA ALA A 202 11.66 6.17 17.88
C ALA A 202 10.35 5.47 17.41
N ILE A 203 10.49 4.35 16.71
CA ILE A 203 9.33 3.53 16.29
C ILE A 203 8.59 2.98 17.52
N ARG A 204 9.30 2.49 18.52
CA ARG A 204 8.70 1.97 19.76
C ARG A 204 7.96 3.07 20.54
N GLU A 205 8.55 4.24 20.67
CA GLU A 205 7.94 5.39 21.33
C GLU A 205 6.68 5.87 20.57
N MET A 206 6.75 5.93 19.24
CA MET A 206 5.60 6.23 18.39
C MET A 206 4.47 5.23 18.64
N GLN A 207 4.75 3.92 18.62
CA GLN A 207 3.74 2.89 18.91
C GLN A 207 3.12 3.08 20.30
N GLY A 208 3.93 3.35 21.32
CA GLY A 208 3.45 3.59 22.69
C GLY A 208 2.53 4.80 22.83
N ARG A 209 2.58 5.77 21.90
CA ARG A 209 1.64 6.91 21.88
C ARG A 209 0.28 6.54 21.28
N HIS A 210 0.23 5.55 20.40
CA HIS A 210 -0.97 5.20 19.63
C HIS A 210 -1.65 3.90 20.07
N CYS A 211 -0.92 3.04 20.79
CA CYS A 211 -1.42 1.75 21.27
C CYS A 211 -1.25 1.65 22.78
N ASP A 212 -2.30 1.29 23.48
CA ASP A 212 -2.16 0.78 24.85
C ASP A 212 -1.67 -0.67 24.81
N LEU A 213 -0.34 -0.82 24.89
CA LEU A 213 0.30 -2.14 24.84
C LEU A 213 -0.12 -3.04 26.01
N GLU A 214 -0.59 -2.47 27.13
CA GLU A 214 -1.09 -3.25 28.26
C GLU A 214 -2.54 -3.75 28.03
N GLU A 215 -3.36 -2.96 27.31
CA GLU A 215 -4.68 -3.43 26.87
C GLU A 215 -4.57 -4.54 25.84
N VAL A 216 -3.62 -4.44 24.92
CA VAL A 216 -3.34 -5.50 23.93
C VAL A 216 -2.94 -6.79 24.64
N LYS A 217 -2.08 -6.74 25.64
CA LYS A 217 -1.72 -7.92 26.46
C LYS A 217 -2.89 -8.51 27.23
N LYS A 218 -3.87 -7.68 27.65
CA LYS A 218 -5.08 -8.13 28.35
C LYS A 218 -6.12 -8.71 27.41
N ALA A 219 -6.26 -8.15 26.22
CA ALA A 219 -7.22 -8.59 25.20
C ALA A 219 -6.84 -9.92 24.56
N ASP A 220 -5.56 -10.21 24.41
CA ASP A 220 -5.02 -11.48 23.93
C ASP A 220 -4.02 -12.05 24.95
N ALA A 221 -4.51 -12.88 25.85
CA ALA A 221 -3.68 -13.53 26.89
C ALA A 221 -2.52 -14.37 26.34
N LYS A 222 -2.46 -14.55 25.01
CA LYS A 222 -1.41 -15.27 24.28
C LYS A 222 -0.38 -14.34 23.64
N MET A 223 -0.54 -13.03 23.70
CA MET A 223 0.43 -12.07 23.16
C MET A 223 1.48 -11.74 24.23
N GLU A 224 2.63 -12.42 24.18
CA GLU A 224 3.69 -12.21 25.18
C GLU A 224 4.53 -10.96 24.99
N GLN A 225 4.73 -10.46 23.79
CA GLN A 225 5.43 -9.17 23.54
C GLN A 225 5.26 -8.72 22.08
N LEU A 226 4.89 -7.45 21.88
CA LEU A 226 5.23 -6.70 20.68
C LEU A 226 6.72 -6.30 20.78
N ARG A 227 7.58 -6.85 19.93
CA ARG A 227 8.98 -6.40 19.81
C ARG A 227 9.17 -5.67 18.49
N VAL A 228 9.73 -4.49 18.56
CA VAL A 228 10.16 -3.68 17.39
C VAL A 228 11.48 -4.21 16.85
#